data_4140433f53e0b4ab7cda052e8292a71b
#
_entry.id   4140433f53e0b4ab7cda052e8292a71b
#
_cell.length_a   1.000
_cell.length_b   1.000
_cell.length_c   1.000
_cell.angle_alpha   90.00
_cell.angle_beta   90.00
_cell.angle_gamma   90.00
#
_symmetry.space_group_name_H-M   'P 1'
#
loop_
_entity.id
_entity.type
_entity.pdbx_description
1 polymer ?
#
loop_
_entity_poly.entity_id
_entity_poly.type
_entity_poly.pdbx_seq_one_letter_code
_entity_poly.pdbx_strand_id
1 'polypeptide(L)'
;MKIGLFADAHYSSQALTCGIRRNDLSLRKLRDGYAYFAEQGCGLVVSLGDLIDKNDSRVEDVRRLEEVRGVIADSGVETVCVMGNHDAFTFRKDEYYRILGGCEPADRTVDGVRLVFADTCFFASGERYTPAGGDWKDCFLPEGSAFLDRLSGGDAPALVFLHHNVDPAVPQTHRLANADALFRGIRDAGRVRAVFQGHYHPGLRSRYDDVRYVTLPAVCEKENAFFVIDTNKL
;
A
#
# COMPACT_ATOMS: atom_id res chain seq x y z
N MET A 1 -9.29 12.20 12.75
CA MET A 1 -7.88 11.73 12.90
C MET A 1 -7.07 12.11 11.68
N LYS A 2 -5.78 12.43 11.83
CA LYS A 2 -4.85 12.51 10.69
C LYS A 2 -4.19 11.15 10.45
N ILE A 3 -4.11 10.76 9.19
CA ILE A 3 -3.51 9.49 8.75
C ILE A 3 -2.36 9.82 7.81
N GLY A 4 -1.16 9.35 8.14
CA GLY A 4 0.03 9.41 7.28
C GLY A 4 0.00 8.31 6.24
N LEU A 5 0.46 8.59 5.02
CA LEU A 5 0.45 7.66 3.89
C LEU A 5 1.79 7.68 3.16
N PHE A 6 2.30 6.51 2.80
CA PHE A 6 3.45 6.34 1.91
C PHE A 6 3.39 4.99 1.18
N ALA A 7 4.19 4.83 0.13
CA ALA A 7 4.29 3.61 -0.67
C ALA A 7 5.69 3.41 -1.25
N ASP A 8 6.01 2.19 -1.63
CA ASP A 8 7.10 1.85 -2.54
C ASP A 8 8.47 2.36 -2.03
N ALA A 9 8.83 1.94 -0.82
CA ALA A 9 10.13 2.27 -0.22
C ALA A 9 11.26 1.44 -0.84
N HIS A 10 11.01 0.20 -1.24
CA HIS A 10 11.95 -0.71 -1.91
C HIS A 10 13.33 -0.75 -1.25
N TYR A 11 13.38 -0.74 0.09
CA TYR A 11 14.64 -0.74 0.80
C TYR A 11 15.40 -2.05 0.57
N SER A 12 16.68 -1.96 0.21
CA SER A 12 17.53 -3.12 -0.03
C SER A 12 19.01 -2.82 0.24
N SER A 13 19.87 -3.83 0.13
CA SER A 13 21.32 -3.70 0.21
C SER A 13 21.92 -3.05 -1.04
N GLN A 14 21.21 -3.07 -2.16
CA GLN A 14 21.63 -2.44 -3.41
C GLN A 14 21.38 -0.93 -3.34
N ALA A 15 22.37 -0.13 -3.71
CA ALA A 15 22.23 1.33 -3.64
C ALA A 15 21.23 1.86 -4.69
N LEU A 16 21.21 1.26 -5.87
CA LEU A 16 20.38 1.68 -7.01
C LEU A 16 19.86 0.46 -7.75
N THR A 17 18.54 0.38 -7.95
CA THR A 17 17.91 -0.63 -8.79
C THR A 17 17.08 0.02 -9.89
N CYS A 18 16.85 -0.70 -10.99
CA CYS A 18 16.12 -0.21 -12.16
C CYS A 18 16.61 1.15 -12.71
N GLY A 19 17.84 1.57 -12.39
CA GLY A 19 18.42 2.84 -12.80
C GLY A 19 17.87 4.11 -12.13
N ILE A 20 16.81 4.01 -11.33
CA ILE A 20 16.12 5.17 -10.74
C ILE A 20 15.77 5.01 -9.26
N ARG A 21 15.62 3.78 -8.74
CA ARG A 21 15.26 3.52 -7.35
C ARG A 21 16.47 3.68 -6.44
N ARG A 22 16.46 4.67 -5.59
CA ARG A 22 17.51 4.94 -4.59
C ARG A 22 17.22 4.17 -3.31
N ASN A 23 17.40 2.85 -3.40
CA ASN A 23 17.11 1.92 -2.30
C ASN A 23 17.92 2.20 -1.04
N ASP A 24 19.17 2.67 -1.19
CA ASP A 24 20.08 3.06 -0.12
C ASP A 24 19.55 4.22 0.75
N LEU A 25 18.74 5.10 0.15
CA LEU A 25 18.19 6.26 0.84
C LEU A 25 16.85 5.97 1.54
N SER A 26 16.20 4.86 1.19
CA SER A 26 14.83 4.57 1.63
C SER A 26 14.67 4.51 3.14
N LEU A 27 15.59 3.88 3.86
CA LEU A 27 15.50 3.79 5.32
C LEU A 27 15.62 5.17 6.00
N ARG A 28 16.49 6.03 5.48
CA ARG A 28 16.61 7.43 5.96
C ARG A 28 15.31 8.18 5.67
N LYS A 29 14.81 8.09 4.43
CA LYS A 29 13.55 8.74 4.03
C LYS A 29 12.37 8.28 4.88
N LEU A 30 12.31 6.98 5.23
CA LEU A 30 11.28 6.48 6.14
C LEU A 30 11.39 7.15 7.52
N ARG A 31 12.59 7.28 8.11
CA ARG A 31 12.78 8.00 9.37
C ARG A 31 12.31 9.45 9.29
N ASP A 32 12.71 10.16 8.23
CA ASP A 32 12.30 11.55 7.99
C ASP A 32 10.77 11.65 7.79
N GLY A 33 10.17 10.70 7.08
CA GLY A 33 8.72 10.59 6.87
C GLY A 33 7.95 10.35 8.17
N TYR A 34 8.43 9.47 9.04
CA TYR A 34 7.80 9.23 10.35
C TYR A 34 7.94 10.43 11.28
N ALA A 35 9.08 11.14 11.26
CA ALA A 35 9.23 12.40 11.98
C ALA A 35 8.20 13.44 11.48
N TYR A 36 8.05 13.58 10.17
CA TYR A 36 7.03 14.44 9.57
C TYR A 36 5.60 14.04 10.00
N PHE A 37 5.26 12.75 10.02
CA PHE A 37 3.94 12.29 10.48
C PHE A 37 3.69 12.62 11.95
N ALA A 38 4.70 12.48 12.80
CA ALA A 38 4.62 12.86 14.20
C ALA A 38 4.40 14.38 14.37
N GLU A 39 5.13 15.21 13.64
CA GLU A 39 4.96 16.67 13.62
C GLU A 39 3.56 17.08 13.15
N GLN A 40 3.00 16.35 12.17
CA GLN A 40 1.64 16.59 11.70
C GLN A 40 0.57 16.09 12.69
N GLY A 41 0.93 15.34 13.71
CA GLY A 41 0.00 14.75 14.68
C GLY A 41 -0.82 13.62 14.09
N CYS A 42 -0.22 12.78 13.23
CA CYS A 42 -0.87 11.58 12.70
C CYS A 42 -1.03 10.54 13.82
N GLY A 43 -2.25 10.04 14.00
CA GLY A 43 -2.55 8.95 14.93
C GLY A 43 -2.42 7.56 14.30
N LEU A 44 -2.31 7.50 12.98
CA LEU A 44 -2.14 6.29 12.20
C LEU A 44 -1.25 6.57 10.99
N VAL A 45 -0.44 5.60 10.60
CA VAL A 45 0.26 5.58 9.32
C VAL A 45 -0.17 4.34 8.54
N VAL A 46 -0.38 4.49 7.24
CA VAL A 46 -0.64 3.37 6.33
C VAL A 46 0.46 3.32 5.27
N SER A 47 1.20 2.23 5.26
CA SER A 47 2.08 1.86 4.15
C SER A 47 1.28 1.09 3.11
N LEU A 48 1.39 1.50 1.84
CA LEU A 48 0.67 0.84 0.74
C LEU A 48 1.50 -0.26 0.04
N GLY A 49 2.51 -0.79 0.71
CA GLY A 49 3.29 -1.93 0.24
C GLY A 49 4.63 -1.59 -0.40
N ASP A 50 5.31 -2.63 -0.83
CA ASP A 50 6.65 -2.60 -1.39
C ASP A 50 7.65 -1.90 -0.46
N LEU A 51 7.70 -2.38 0.81
CA LEU A 51 8.64 -1.87 1.82
C LEU A 51 10.07 -2.23 1.48
N ILE A 52 10.31 -3.43 0.93
CA ILE A 52 11.65 -3.89 0.57
C ILE A 52 11.71 -4.42 -0.86
N ASP A 53 12.90 -4.35 -1.46
CA ASP A 53 13.26 -5.16 -2.62
C ASP A 53 13.98 -6.43 -2.16
N LYS A 54 13.92 -7.49 -2.99
CA LYS A 54 14.66 -8.73 -2.75
C LYS A 54 16.16 -8.47 -2.79
N ASN A 55 16.86 -9.02 -1.82
CA ASN A 55 18.31 -8.95 -1.70
C ASN A 55 19.00 -10.25 -2.18
N ASP A 56 20.33 -10.28 -2.09
CA ASP A 56 21.13 -11.41 -2.57
C ASP A 56 21.00 -12.66 -1.69
N SER A 57 20.49 -12.50 -0.47
CA SER A 57 20.28 -13.63 0.46
C SER A 57 19.04 -13.43 1.31
N ARG A 58 18.48 -14.56 1.74
CA ARG A 58 17.33 -14.57 2.69
C ARG A 58 17.64 -13.90 4.02
N VAL A 59 18.85 -14.02 4.50
CA VAL A 59 19.29 -13.38 5.76
C VAL A 59 19.24 -11.85 5.60
N GLU A 60 19.67 -11.35 4.45
CA GLU A 60 19.64 -9.92 4.16
C GLU A 60 18.21 -9.42 3.97
N ASP A 61 17.33 -10.20 3.31
CA ASP A 61 15.91 -9.85 3.19
C ASP A 61 15.26 -9.64 4.58
N VAL A 62 15.46 -10.59 5.47
CA VAL A 62 14.92 -10.53 6.85
C VAL A 62 15.49 -9.32 7.60
N ARG A 63 16.80 -9.12 7.53
CA ARG A 63 17.47 -8.00 8.18
C ARG A 63 16.91 -6.65 7.70
N ARG A 64 16.71 -6.47 6.38
CA ARG A 64 16.18 -5.22 5.83
C ARG A 64 14.75 -4.94 6.31
N LEU A 65 13.92 -5.97 6.35
CA LEU A 65 12.56 -5.82 6.88
C LEU A 65 12.55 -5.52 8.38
N GLU A 66 13.47 -6.12 9.16
CA GLU A 66 13.66 -5.81 10.59
C GLU A 66 14.14 -4.38 10.81
N GLU A 67 15.01 -3.85 9.96
CA GLU A 67 15.46 -2.44 10.01
C GLU A 67 14.27 -1.48 9.73
N VAL A 68 13.39 -1.81 8.78
CA VAL A 68 12.15 -1.04 8.55
C VAL A 68 11.23 -1.14 9.77
N ARG A 69 11.06 -2.33 10.35
CA ARG A 69 10.31 -2.50 11.61
C ARG A 69 10.88 -1.62 12.73
N GLY A 70 12.21 -1.53 12.84
CA GLY A 70 12.86 -0.66 13.82
C GLY A 70 12.42 0.79 13.67
N VAL A 71 12.42 1.32 12.44
CA VAL A 71 11.95 2.69 12.16
C VAL A 71 10.48 2.88 12.54
N ILE A 72 9.62 1.92 12.23
CA ILE A 72 8.20 1.94 12.60
C ILE A 72 8.04 1.97 14.13
N ALA A 73 8.72 1.08 14.82
CA ALA A 73 8.63 0.96 16.29
C ALA A 73 9.15 2.21 17.01
N ASP A 74 10.29 2.74 16.56
CA ASP A 74 10.92 3.94 17.13
C ASP A 74 10.05 5.20 16.98
N SER A 75 9.17 5.22 15.97
CA SER A 75 8.25 6.35 15.74
C SER A 75 7.15 6.49 16.80
N GLY A 76 6.79 5.37 17.46
CA GLY A 76 5.66 5.30 18.39
C GLY A 76 4.28 5.51 17.75
N VAL A 77 4.19 5.69 16.40
CA VAL A 77 2.92 5.86 15.69
C VAL A 77 2.40 4.49 15.24
N GLU A 78 1.12 4.22 15.51
CA GLU A 78 0.49 3.02 14.98
C GLU A 78 0.63 2.94 13.46
N THR A 79 1.11 1.82 12.95
CA THR A 79 1.32 1.62 11.51
C THR A 79 0.62 0.36 11.03
N VAL A 80 -0.12 0.51 9.93
CA VAL A 80 -0.72 -0.59 9.16
C VAL A 80 0.04 -0.73 7.85
N CYS A 81 0.52 -1.93 7.54
CA CYS A 81 1.23 -2.22 6.30
C CYS A 81 0.38 -3.10 5.38
N VAL A 82 -0.04 -2.58 4.24
CA VAL A 82 -0.55 -3.38 3.12
C VAL A 82 0.65 -4.06 2.46
N MET A 83 0.51 -5.28 2.02
CA MET A 83 1.60 -6.00 1.35
C MET A 83 1.62 -5.66 -0.14
N GLY A 84 2.81 -5.34 -0.69
CA GLY A 84 3.03 -5.14 -2.11
C GLY A 84 3.60 -6.38 -2.81
N ASN A 85 3.73 -6.32 -4.14
CA ASN A 85 4.20 -7.47 -4.91
C ASN A 85 5.70 -7.78 -4.68
N HIS A 86 6.56 -6.79 -4.40
CA HIS A 86 7.95 -7.03 -4.02
C HIS A 86 8.07 -7.68 -2.62
N ASP A 87 7.22 -7.29 -1.69
CA ASP A 87 7.13 -7.95 -0.38
C ASP A 87 6.67 -9.40 -0.55
N ALA A 88 5.62 -9.65 -1.37
CA ALA A 88 5.09 -10.99 -1.64
C ALA A 88 6.06 -11.84 -2.48
N PHE A 89 6.87 -11.20 -3.35
CA PHE A 89 7.96 -11.86 -4.03
C PHE A 89 9.00 -12.43 -3.06
N THR A 90 9.20 -11.73 -1.96
CA THR A 90 10.30 -11.99 -1.03
C THR A 90 9.86 -12.87 0.14
N PHE A 91 8.66 -12.65 0.67
CA PHE A 91 8.18 -13.29 1.90
C PHE A 91 6.84 -13.99 1.71
N ARG A 92 6.65 -15.07 2.49
CA ARG A 92 5.28 -15.54 2.76
C ARG A 92 4.56 -14.50 3.61
N LYS A 93 3.24 -14.43 3.48
CA LYS A 93 2.39 -13.43 4.15
C LYS A 93 2.52 -13.49 5.68
N ASP A 94 2.41 -14.68 6.23
CA ASP A 94 2.53 -14.93 7.67
C ASP A 94 3.90 -14.52 8.22
N GLU A 95 4.95 -14.79 7.46
CA GLU A 95 6.32 -14.43 7.81
C GLU A 95 6.55 -12.92 7.76
N TYR A 96 6.06 -12.26 6.71
CA TYR A 96 6.16 -10.81 6.54
C TYR A 96 5.58 -10.06 7.75
N TYR A 97 4.32 -10.37 8.10
CA TYR A 97 3.69 -9.70 9.24
C TYR A 97 4.32 -10.06 10.58
N ARG A 98 4.79 -11.30 10.76
CA ARG A 98 5.52 -11.69 11.96
C ARG A 98 6.84 -10.91 12.11
N ILE A 99 7.60 -10.71 11.03
CA ILE A 99 8.85 -9.93 11.05
C ILE A 99 8.55 -8.46 11.36
N LEU A 100 7.51 -7.87 10.78
CA LEU A 100 7.08 -6.50 11.07
C LEU A 100 6.55 -6.32 12.50
N GLY A 101 6.29 -7.41 13.23
CA GLY A 101 5.75 -7.34 14.59
C GLY A 101 4.26 -6.97 14.64
N GLY A 102 3.55 -7.15 13.53
CA GLY A 102 2.13 -6.83 13.36
C GLY A 102 1.30 -8.01 12.84
N CYS A 103 0.11 -7.71 12.42
CA CYS A 103 -0.81 -8.64 11.78
C CYS A 103 -1.27 -8.09 10.41
N GLU A 104 -1.90 -8.95 9.64
CA GLU A 104 -2.56 -8.54 8.41
C GLU A 104 -3.55 -7.41 8.68
N PRO A 105 -3.63 -6.38 7.78
CA PRO A 105 -4.59 -5.32 7.91
C PRO A 105 -6.03 -5.82 7.99
N ALA A 106 -6.77 -5.36 8.99
CA ALA A 106 -8.20 -5.61 9.14
C ALA A 106 -8.99 -4.32 8.96
N ASP A 107 -10.16 -4.42 8.34
CA ASP A 107 -11.09 -3.30 8.22
C ASP A 107 -11.45 -2.76 9.60
N ARG A 108 -11.51 -1.44 9.72
CA ARG A 108 -11.88 -0.78 10.97
C ARG A 108 -12.53 0.58 10.72
N THR A 109 -13.19 1.10 11.75
CA THR A 109 -13.79 2.44 11.71
C THR A 109 -13.00 3.38 12.62
N VAL A 110 -12.67 4.56 12.10
CA VAL A 110 -11.97 5.63 12.81
C VAL A 110 -12.71 6.94 12.56
N ASP A 111 -13.13 7.62 13.62
CA ASP A 111 -13.93 8.86 13.57
C ASP A 111 -15.14 8.78 12.62
N GLY A 112 -15.83 7.64 12.63
CA GLY A 112 -16.98 7.42 11.76
C GLY A 112 -16.64 7.16 10.28
N VAL A 113 -15.36 7.04 9.92
CA VAL A 113 -14.88 6.69 8.57
C VAL A 113 -14.37 5.25 8.57
N ARG A 114 -14.84 4.45 7.64
CA ARG A 114 -14.38 3.06 7.47
C ARG A 114 -13.07 3.04 6.69
N LEU A 115 -12.07 2.37 7.23
CA LEU A 115 -10.81 2.07 6.57
C LEU A 115 -10.89 0.63 6.07
N VAL A 116 -10.87 0.44 4.76
CA VAL A 116 -11.03 -0.86 4.10
C VAL A 116 -9.72 -1.22 3.40
N PHE A 117 -9.17 -2.35 3.76
CA PHE A 117 -7.88 -2.82 3.24
C PHE A 117 -8.09 -4.00 2.29
N ALA A 118 -7.30 -4.06 1.20
CA ALA A 118 -7.34 -5.15 0.26
C ALA A 118 -5.93 -5.67 -0.06
N ASP A 119 -5.73 -6.97 0.09
CA ASP A 119 -4.51 -7.65 -0.36
C ASP A 119 -4.68 -8.02 -1.84
N THR A 120 -3.86 -7.41 -2.68
CA THR A 120 -3.92 -7.53 -4.13
C THR A 120 -2.82 -8.43 -4.72
N CYS A 121 -2.04 -9.11 -3.86
CA CYS A 121 -0.92 -9.95 -4.26
C CYS A 121 -1.34 -11.41 -4.54
N PHE A 122 -2.26 -11.60 -5.48
CA PHE A 122 -2.75 -12.90 -5.93
C PHE A 122 -2.83 -12.95 -7.46
N PHE A 123 -2.97 -14.16 -7.99
CA PHE A 123 -3.39 -14.43 -9.36
C PHE A 123 -4.90 -14.70 -9.45
N ALA A 124 -5.43 -14.68 -10.65
CA ALA A 124 -6.85 -15.00 -10.90
C ALA A 124 -7.24 -16.44 -10.48
N SER A 125 -6.26 -17.33 -10.34
CA SER A 125 -6.44 -18.69 -9.78
C SER A 125 -6.78 -18.69 -8.28
N GLY A 126 -6.61 -17.55 -7.59
CA GLY A 126 -6.67 -17.44 -6.14
C GLY A 126 -5.35 -17.81 -5.44
N GLU A 127 -4.35 -18.23 -6.20
CA GLU A 127 -3.02 -18.48 -5.67
C GLU A 127 -2.31 -17.15 -5.38
N ARG A 128 -1.49 -17.15 -4.34
CA ARG A 128 -0.73 -15.98 -3.98
C ARG A 128 0.35 -15.68 -5.04
N TYR A 129 0.56 -14.38 -5.30
CA TYR A 129 1.60 -13.94 -6.21
C TYR A 129 2.97 -14.49 -5.78
N THR A 130 3.64 -15.12 -6.74
CA THR A 130 5.05 -15.48 -6.67
C THR A 130 5.67 -15.29 -8.05
N PRO A 131 6.96 -14.94 -8.16
CA PRO A 131 7.60 -14.77 -9.47
C PRO A 131 7.67 -16.05 -10.30
N ALA A 132 7.63 -17.21 -9.65
CA ALA A 132 7.61 -18.50 -10.32
C ALA A 132 6.24 -18.83 -10.90
N GLY A 133 5.18 -18.20 -10.41
CA GLY A 133 3.79 -18.45 -10.83
C GLY A 133 3.30 -17.55 -11.97
N GLY A 134 3.99 -16.42 -12.25
CA GLY A 134 3.57 -15.50 -13.31
C GLY A 134 4.16 -14.09 -13.18
N ASP A 135 3.66 -13.17 -14.00
CA ASP A 135 4.10 -11.78 -14.03
C ASP A 135 3.35 -10.96 -12.95
N TRP A 136 4.01 -9.96 -12.38
CA TRP A 136 3.38 -8.99 -11.47
C TRP A 136 2.23 -8.19 -12.12
N LYS A 137 2.20 -8.12 -13.46
CA LYS A 137 1.12 -7.50 -14.24
C LYS A 137 -0.18 -8.30 -14.20
N ASP A 138 -0.12 -9.56 -13.80
CA ASP A 138 -1.28 -10.45 -13.69
C ASP A 138 -1.85 -10.49 -12.27
N CYS A 139 -1.37 -9.60 -11.37
CA CYS A 139 -1.91 -9.49 -10.03
C CYS A 139 -3.42 -9.18 -10.06
N PHE A 140 -4.12 -9.76 -9.11
CA PHE A 140 -5.57 -9.84 -9.08
C PHE A 140 -6.08 -9.65 -7.64
N LEU A 141 -7.25 -9.08 -7.46
CA LEU A 141 -7.95 -9.13 -6.19
C LEU A 141 -8.94 -10.31 -6.23
N PRO A 142 -8.59 -11.47 -5.64
CA PRO A 142 -9.56 -12.54 -5.47
C PRO A 142 -10.69 -12.06 -4.56
N GLU A 143 -11.82 -12.71 -4.60
CA GLU A 143 -12.98 -12.30 -3.79
C GLU A 143 -13.44 -10.85 -4.06
N GLY A 144 -13.26 -10.37 -5.30
CA GLY A 144 -13.65 -9.01 -5.68
C GLY A 144 -15.11 -8.68 -5.33
N SER A 145 -16.04 -9.65 -5.40
CA SER A 145 -17.41 -9.48 -4.94
C SER A 145 -17.49 -9.26 -3.43
N ALA A 146 -16.84 -10.09 -2.62
CA ALA A 146 -16.83 -9.93 -1.15
C ALA A 146 -16.16 -8.60 -0.73
N PHE A 147 -15.14 -8.16 -1.45
CA PHE A 147 -14.56 -6.84 -1.24
C PHE A 147 -15.58 -5.73 -1.52
N LEU A 148 -16.32 -5.79 -2.62
CA LEU A 148 -17.35 -4.81 -2.97
C LEU A 148 -18.53 -4.84 -1.98
N ASP A 149 -18.93 -6.03 -1.50
CA ASP A 149 -19.93 -6.17 -0.45
C ASP A 149 -19.50 -5.45 0.84
N ARG A 150 -18.21 -5.56 1.21
CA ARG A 150 -17.66 -4.82 2.35
C ARG A 150 -17.76 -3.30 2.14
N LEU A 151 -17.58 -2.79 0.92
CA LEU A 151 -17.71 -1.36 0.61
C LEU A 151 -19.16 -0.89 0.68
N SER A 152 -20.10 -1.70 0.25
CA SER A 152 -21.54 -1.38 0.24
C SER A 152 -22.18 -1.48 1.63
N GLY A 153 -21.55 -2.17 2.56
CA GLY A 153 -22.06 -2.41 3.91
C GLY A 153 -22.00 -1.16 4.78
N GLY A 154 -23.17 -0.72 5.30
CA GLY A 154 -23.31 0.39 6.24
C GLY A 154 -23.31 1.78 5.60
N ASP A 155 -23.63 2.81 6.41
CA ASP A 155 -23.84 4.19 5.95
C ASP A 155 -22.60 5.08 6.05
N ALA A 156 -21.57 4.65 6.75
CA ALA A 156 -20.35 5.43 6.95
C ALA A 156 -19.53 5.57 5.67
N PRO A 157 -18.91 6.74 5.42
CA PRO A 157 -17.97 6.91 4.31
C PRO A 157 -16.79 5.95 4.45
N ALA A 158 -16.23 5.51 3.31
CA ALA A 158 -15.12 4.57 3.28
C ALA A 158 -13.89 5.14 2.58
N LEU A 159 -12.71 4.80 3.09
CA LEU A 159 -11.42 4.95 2.44
C LEU A 159 -10.86 3.56 2.14
N VAL A 160 -10.39 3.36 0.94
CA VAL A 160 -9.85 2.09 0.46
C VAL A 160 -8.34 2.18 0.34
N PHE A 161 -7.64 1.16 0.81
CA PHE A 161 -6.18 1.05 0.78
C PHE A 161 -5.77 -0.27 0.14
N LEU A 162 -5.02 -0.19 -0.94
CA LEU A 162 -4.50 -1.35 -1.67
C LEU A 162 -3.17 -1.00 -2.34
N HIS A 163 -2.38 -2.01 -2.70
CA HIS A 163 -1.09 -1.76 -3.36
C HIS A 163 -1.26 -1.47 -4.86
N HIS A 164 -1.79 -2.43 -5.63
CA HIS A 164 -1.96 -2.27 -7.08
C HIS A 164 -3.11 -1.33 -7.46
N ASN A 165 -3.06 -0.80 -8.67
CA ASN A 165 -4.00 0.22 -9.12
C ASN A 165 -5.30 -0.34 -9.70
N VAL A 166 -6.40 0.35 -9.42
CA VAL A 166 -7.71 0.16 -10.07
C VAL A 166 -8.13 1.38 -10.88
N ASP A 167 -7.39 2.49 -10.78
CA ASP A 167 -7.66 3.74 -11.50
C ASP A 167 -7.41 3.58 -13.00
N PRO A 168 -8.42 3.80 -13.88
CA PRO A 168 -8.26 3.66 -15.32
C PRO A 168 -7.28 4.68 -15.94
N ALA A 169 -6.93 5.77 -15.25
CA ALA A 169 -5.91 6.72 -15.72
C ALA A 169 -4.47 6.20 -15.56
N VAL A 170 -4.26 5.16 -14.73
CA VAL A 170 -2.97 4.50 -14.60
C VAL A 170 -2.74 3.54 -15.79
N PRO A 171 -1.51 3.44 -16.32
CA PRO A 171 -1.21 2.49 -17.40
C PRO A 171 -1.64 1.06 -17.07
N GLN A 172 -2.21 0.37 -18.05
CA GLN A 172 -2.78 -0.98 -17.90
C GLN A 172 -1.81 -1.96 -17.23
N THR A 173 -0.50 -1.86 -17.51
CA THR A 173 0.53 -2.72 -16.95
C THR A 173 0.72 -2.58 -15.44
N HIS A 174 0.21 -1.53 -14.83
CA HIS A 174 0.28 -1.27 -13.38
C HIS A 174 -1.07 -1.46 -12.69
N ARG A 175 -2.10 -1.84 -13.42
CA ARG A 175 -3.42 -2.09 -12.87
C ARG A 175 -3.65 -3.58 -12.60
N LEU A 176 -4.50 -3.88 -11.63
CA LEU A 176 -4.99 -5.25 -11.42
C LEU A 176 -5.63 -5.80 -12.69
N ALA A 177 -5.50 -7.08 -12.92
CA ALA A 177 -6.13 -7.75 -14.06
C ALA A 177 -7.66 -7.62 -14.04
N ASN A 178 -8.27 -7.47 -12.86
CA ASN A 178 -9.72 -7.22 -12.69
C ASN A 178 -10.03 -5.76 -12.32
N ALA A 179 -9.12 -4.82 -12.58
CA ALA A 179 -9.26 -3.40 -12.19
C ALA A 179 -10.55 -2.76 -12.66
N ASP A 180 -10.98 -3.01 -13.91
CA ASP A 180 -12.17 -2.36 -14.48
C ASP A 180 -13.47 -2.78 -13.77
N ALA A 181 -13.56 -4.02 -13.33
CA ALA A 181 -14.72 -4.50 -12.55
C ALA A 181 -14.72 -3.86 -11.15
N LEU A 182 -13.55 -3.81 -10.49
CA LEU A 182 -13.38 -3.19 -9.18
C LEU A 182 -13.66 -1.68 -9.24
N PHE A 183 -13.16 -0.98 -10.26
CA PHE A 183 -13.39 0.45 -10.46
C PHE A 183 -14.89 0.77 -10.54
N ARG A 184 -15.65 0.00 -11.34
CA ARG A 184 -17.11 0.17 -11.41
C ARG A 184 -17.78 -0.11 -10.07
N GLY A 185 -17.48 -1.24 -9.44
CA GLY A 185 -18.10 -1.62 -8.18
C GLY A 185 -17.77 -0.67 -7.02
N ILE A 186 -16.57 -0.07 -6.98
CA ILE A 186 -16.20 0.96 -5.99
C ILE A 186 -17.08 2.20 -6.15
N ARG A 187 -17.37 2.63 -7.37
CA ARG A 187 -18.24 3.76 -7.64
C ARG A 187 -19.70 3.43 -7.28
N ASP A 188 -20.17 2.26 -7.68
CA ASP A 188 -21.54 1.79 -7.44
C ASP A 188 -21.84 1.62 -5.94
N ALA A 189 -20.83 1.33 -5.12
CA ALA A 189 -20.98 1.26 -3.67
C ALA A 189 -21.41 2.60 -3.02
N GLY A 190 -21.18 3.76 -3.68
CA GLY A 190 -21.70 5.07 -3.31
C GLY A 190 -21.17 5.68 -2.00
N ARG A 191 -20.37 4.93 -1.23
CA ARG A 191 -19.84 5.33 0.09
C ARG A 191 -18.35 5.59 0.10
N VAL A 192 -17.63 5.16 -0.93
CA VAL A 192 -16.19 5.38 -1.04
C VAL A 192 -15.90 6.84 -1.36
N ARG A 193 -15.02 7.46 -0.60
CA ARG A 193 -14.57 8.85 -0.78
C ARG A 193 -13.20 8.94 -1.42
N ALA A 194 -12.32 7.98 -1.11
CA ALA A 194 -11.03 7.89 -1.75
C ALA A 194 -10.50 6.45 -1.79
N VAL A 195 -9.67 6.19 -2.81
CA VAL A 195 -8.88 4.97 -2.99
C VAL A 195 -7.42 5.37 -3.02
N PHE A 196 -6.63 4.84 -2.10
CA PHE A 196 -5.19 5.09 -1.99
C PHE A 196 -4.43 3.86 -2.47
N GLN A 197 -3.46 4.08 -3.36
CA GLN A 197 -2.73 3.05 -4.10
C GLN A 197 -1.24 3.39 -4.16
N GLY A 198 -0.38 2.35 -4.32
CA GLY A 198 1.04 2.45 -4.62
C GLY A 198 1.36 1.94 -6.03
N HIS A 199 2.48 1.20 -6.17
CA HIS A 199 2.86 0.42 -7.35
C HIS A 199 3.20 1.23 -8.61
N TYR A 200 2.48 2.27 -8.94
CA TYR A 200 2.82 3.16 -10.06
C TYR A 200 3.65 4.34 -9.56
N HIS A 201 4.96 4.17 -9.57
CA HIS A 201 5.96 5.04 -8.94
C HIS A 201 5.90 6.53 -9.28
N PRO A 202 5.49 6.96 -10.51
CA PRO A 202 5.31 8.39 -10.78
C PRO A 202 4.26 9.06 -9.90
N GLY A 203 3.31 8.26 -9.36
CA GLY A 203 2.13 8.78 -8.69
C GLY A 203 1.11 9.37 -9.65
N LEU A 204 -0.15 9.40 -9.25
CA LEU A 204 -1.24 9.99 -10.05
C LEU A 204 -2.39 10.39 -9.12
N ARG A 205 -3.13 11.40 -9.52
CA ARG A 205 -4.38 11.78 -8.88
C ARG A 205 -5.46 11.94 -9.93
N SER A 206 -6.58 11.28 -9.72
CA SER A 206 -7.76 11.40 -10.56
C SER A 206 -9.02 11.47 -9.69
N ARG A 207 -10.12 11.84 -10.28
CA ARG A 207 -11.43 11.86 -9.63
C ARG A 207 -12.50 11.45 -10.64
N TYR A 208 -13.34 10.54 -10.21
CA TYR A 208 -14.51 10.12 -10.95
C TYR A 208 -15.72 10.22 -10.02
N ASP A 209 -16.69 11.04 -10.40
CA ASP A 209 -17.82 11.41 -9.54
C ASP A 209 -17.34 11.92 -8.16
N ASP A 210 -17.75 11.27 -7.08
CA ASP A 210 -17.36 11.64 -5.72
C ASP A 210 -16.15 10.86 -5.19
N VAL A 211 -15.57 9.96 -5.98
CA VAL A 211 -14.44 9.12 -5.57
C VAL A 211 -13.12 9.72 -6.07
N ARG A 212 -12.20 9.97 -5.15
CA ARG A 212 -10.81 10.35 -5.45
C ARG A 212 -9.93 9.10 -5.53
N TYR A 213 -9.11 8.99 -6.57
CA TYR A 213 -8.08 7.96 -6.70
C TYR A 213 -6.73 8.64 -6.54
N VAL A 214 -5.93 8.14 -5.61
CA VAL A 214 -4.63 8.72 -5.28
C VAL A 214 -3.60 7.61 -5.28
N THR A 215 -2.83 7.54 -6.35
CA THR A 215 -1.62 6.71 -6.41
C THR A 215 -0.47 7.52 -5.84
N LEU A 216 0.17 7.02 -4.79
CA LEU A 216 1.29 7.71 -4.16
C LEU A 216 2.56 7.55 -4.99
N PRO A 217 3.38 8.60 -5.12
CA PRO A 217 4.71 8.46 -5.71
C PRO A 217 5.61 7.62 -4.79
N ALA A 218 6.53 6.87 -5.40
CA ALA A 218 7.42 5.97 -4.68
C ALA A 218 8.43 6.70 -3.79
N VAL A 219 8.55 6.28 -2.53
CA VAL A 219 9.55 6.79 -1.58
C VAL A 219 10.98 6.59 -2.11
N CYS A 220 11.27 5.45 -2.75
CA CYS A 220 12.60 5.17 -3.30
C CYS A 220 13.03 6.13 -4.42
N GLU A 221 12.09 6.83 -5.08
CA GLU A 221 12.36 7.70 -6.22
C GLU A 221 12.15 9.18 -5.94
N LYS A 222 11.26 9.53 -5.00
CA LYS A 222 10.83 10.92 -4.76
C LYS A 222 11.20 11.37 -3.34
N GLU A 223 11.51 12.66 -3.20
CA GLU A 223 11.75 13.26 -1.87
C GLU A 223 10.43 13.55 -1.15
N ASN A 224 9.41 14.03 -1.87
CA ASN A 224 8.10 14.38 -1.31
C ASN A 224 7.09 13.24 -1.54
N ALA A 225 7.31 12.09 -0.89
CA ALA A 225 6.49 10.88 -1.04
C ALA A 225 5.65 10.54 0.20
N PHE A 226 5.55 11.48 1.15
CA PHE A 226 4.81 11.32 2.41
C PHE A 226 3.62 12.27 2.42
N PHE A 227 2.41 11.73 2.63
CA PHE A 227 1.15 12.47 2.55
C PHE A 227 0.37 12.35 3.85
N VAL A 228 -0.41 13.36 4.16
CA VAL A 228 -1.33 13.35 5.31
C VAL A 228 -2.73 13.62 4.83
N ILE A 229 -3.67 12.78 5.27
CA ILE A 229 -5.10 13.01 5.09
C ILE A 229 -5.74 13.25 6.46
N ASP A 230 -6.87 13.95 6.47
CA ASP A 230 -7.65 14.21 7.68
C ASP A 230 -9.06 13.65 7.49
N THR A 231 -9.44 12.67 8.32
CA THR A 231 -10.76 12.04 8.25
C THR A 231 -11.92 13.02 8.44
N ASN A 232 -11.68 14.15 9.10
CA ASN A 232 -12.69 15.20 9.30
C ASN A 232 -12.89 16.10 8.07
N LYS A 233 -12.11 15.91 6.98
CA LYS A 233 -12.12 16.74 5.77
C LYS A 233 -12.47 15.94 4.49
N LEU A 234 -13.13 14.82 4.65
CA LEU A 234 -13.50 13.90 3.57
C LEU A 234 -14.78 14.32 2.85
#